data_10bff8adaa3da14a27fc390001231b55
#
_entry.id   10bff8adaa3da14a27fc390001231b55
#
_cell.length_a   1.000
_cell.length_b   1.000
_cell.length_c   1.000
_cell.angle_alpha   90.00
_cell.angle_beta   90.00
_cell.angle_gamma   90.00
#
_symmetry.space_group_name_H-M   'P 1'
#
loop_
_entity.id
_entity.type
_entity.pdbx_description
1 polymer ?
#
loop_
_entity_poly.entity_id
_entity_poly.type
_entity_poly.pdbx_seq_one_letter_code
_entity_poly.pdbx_strand_id
1 'polypeptide(L)'
;VININMEYVIMLELQKFLSEHSLEELSERYAIKVKRHPHFRNLVHFSYNQIESPLYEPLVQECRGLILDQDDNWKVVAFPYKKFFNHGEPYAAKIDWNTARVYEKLDGTLITLYHYDGDWHIATTGTPDADAPVSDFGFTFQDLFWKVWDELDYVLPEAWSDYTFMFELMTPYNRVVVNYNNNRIVLHGLRNNQTLQEERPERAASSLGFKCVRSFDLKSLEEVINAARELDFLKQEGFVVADAYFNRLKIKNPQYVVYHHLKSSFSIKKAVDIIRNGETAEFVSYFPELANILHQLKEHYDQLIGKVYRLYNIYKNIDSDKQFAEYALQHDVAHILFALRRGKANSPEEYLKNIHLDAVMRLLRVDELEEELINQKVEVDH
;
A
#
# COMPACT_ATOMS: atom_id res chain seq x y z
N VAL A 1 -46.61 -19.07 11.23
CA VAL A 1 -45.87 -17.83 10.89
C VAL A 1 -44.40 -18.15 11.10
N ILE A 2 -43.71 -18.44 10.01
CA ILE A 2 -42.27 -18.72 10.01
C ILE A 2 -41.59 -17.34 9.94
N ASN A 3 -41.04 -16.89 11.05
CA ASN A 3 -40.14 -15.73 11.09
C ASN A 3 -38.80 -16.19 10.48
N ILE A 4 -38.63 -15.95 9.21
CA ILE A 4 -37.32 -16.02 8.57
C ILE A 4 -36.64 -14.70 8.96
N ASN A 5 -35.82 -14.72 10.01
CA ASN A 5 -34.79 -13.73 10.23
C ASN A 5 -33.82 -13.89 9.05
N MET A 6 -33.99 -13.10 8.01
CA MET A 6 -32.91 -12.88 7.04
C MET A 6 -31.83 -12.07 7.79
N GLU A 7 -30.87 -12.77 8.37
CA GLU A 7 -29.59 -12.16 8.72
C GLU A 7 -29.02 -11.59 7.42
N TYR A 8 -28.98 -10.27 7.30
CA TYR A 8 -28.26 -9.62 6.23
C TYR A 8 -26.78 -9.98 6.38
N VAL A 9 -26.33 -10.96 5.62
CA VAL A 9 -24.92 -11.29 5.55
C VAL A 9 -24.19 -10.08 4.95
N ILE A 10 -23.42 -9.39 5.77
CA ILE A 10 -22.59 -8.29 5.32
C ILE A 10 -21.50 -8.88 4.44
N MET A 11 -21.49 -8.55 3.16
CA MET A 11 -20.51 -9.01 2.18
C MET A 11 -19.61 -7.85 1.75
N LEU A 12 -18.33 -8.14 1.56
CA LEU A 12 -17.38 -7.22 0.93
C LEU A 12 -17.70 -7.05 -0.55
N GLU A 13 -17.32 -5.90 -1.12
CA GLU A 13 -17.46 -5.67 -2.56
C GLU A 13 -16.64 -6.70 -3.38
N LEU A 14 -15.47 -7.10 -2.85
CA LEU A 14 -14.68 -8.16 -3.45
C LEU A 14 -15.42 -9.51 -3.45
N GLN A 15 -16.09 -9.90 -2.37
CA GLN A 15 -16.87 -11.15 -2.31
C GLN A 15 -18.02 -11.14 -3.33
N LYS A 16 -18.72 -10.00 -3.47
CA LYS A 16 -19.77 -9.84 -4.48
C LYS A 16 -19.21 -10.01 -5.89
N PHE A 17 -18.08 -9.39 -6.18
CA PHE A 17 -17.42 -9.54 -7.46
C PHE A 17 -17.04 -11.01 -7.75
N LEU A 18 -16.41 -11.68 -6.79
CA LEU A 18 -15.96 -13.08 -6.94
C LEU A 18 -17.10 -14.10 -6.99
N SER A 19 -18.33 -13.74 -6.60
CA SER A 19 -19.50 -14.59 -6.78
C SER A 19 -19.96 -14.69 -8.25
N GLU A 20 -19.56 -13.73 -9.09
CA GLU A 20 -20.01 -13.61 -10.49
C GLU A 20 -18.85 -13.62 -11.50
N HIS A 21 -17.62 -13.37 -11.05
CA HIS A 21 -16.44 -13.17 -11.89
C HIS A 21 -15.24 -13.99 -11.41
N SER A 22 -14.29 -14.22 -12.31
CA SER A 22 -13.06 -14.97 -12.03
C SER A 22 -11.95 -14.11 -11.39
N LEU A 23 -10.90 -14.78 -10.87
CA LEU A 23 -9.70 -14.13 -10.36
C LEU A 23 -8.90 -13.45 -11.48
N GLU A 24 -8.95 -14.00 -12.70
CA GLU A 24 -8.33 -13.44 -13.88
C GLU A 24 -8.99 -12.11 -14.25
N GLU A 25 -10.32 -12.07 -14.30
CA GLU A 25 -11.09 -10.84 -14.57
C GLU A 25 -10.84 -9.78 -13.50
N LEU A 26 -10.70 -10.18 -12.21
CA LEU A 26 -10.34 -9.26 -11.14
C LEU A 26 -8.97 -8.60 -11.38
N SER A 27 -7.98 -9.42 -11.74
CA SER A 27 -6.62 -8.94 -12.00
C SER A 27 -6.55 -8.05 -13.24
N GLU A 28 -7.24 -8.42 -14.32
CA GLU A 28 -7.28 -7.65 -15.57
C GLU A 28 -8.01 -6.32 -15.40
N ARG A 29 -9.14 -6.31 -14.68
CA ARG A 29 -10.00 -5.13 -14.56
C ARG A 29 -9.52 -4.12 -13.53
N TYR A 30 -8.92 -4.60 -12.43
CA TYR A 30 -8.58 -3.76 -11.27
C TYR A 30 -7.10 -3.77 -10.90
N ALA A 31 -6.26 -4.48 -11.66
CA ALA A 31 -4.84 -4.68 -11.37
C ALA A 31 -4.58 -5.22 -9.95
N ILE A 32 -5.46 -6.09 -9.45
CA ILE A 32 -5.31 -6.74 -8.16
C ILE A 32 -4.32 -7.89 -8.28
N LYS A 33 -3.34 -7.92 -7.39
CA LYS A 33 -2.40 -9.03 -7.24
C LYS A 33 -3.05 -10.11 -6.39
N VAL A 34 -3.09 -11.31 -6.94
CA VAL A 34 -3.67 -12.50 -6.32
C VAL A 34 -2.56 -13.49 -5.99
N LYS A 35 -2.44 -13.88 -4.72
CA LYS A 35 -1.47 -14.88 -4.28
C LYS A 35 -2.16 -15.97 -3.47
N ARG A 36 -1.80 -17.23 -3.72
CA ARG A 36 -2.27 -18.35 -2.91
C ARG A 36 -1.31 -18.61 -1.74
N HIS A 37 -1.88 -18.95 -0.59
CA HIS A 37 -1.08 -19.37 0.54
C HIS A 37 -0.28 -20.65 0.19
N PRO A 38 1.02 -20.74 0.52
CA PRO A 38 1.85 -21.86 0.08
C PRO A 38 1.39 -23.22 0.64
N HIS A 39 0.85 -23.25 1.85
CA HIS A 39 0.38 -24.47 2.51
C HIS A 39 -1.13 -24.67 2.36
N PHE A 40 -1.93 -23.62 2.37
CA PHE A 40 -3.39 -23.67 2.26
C PHE A 40 -3.83 -23.09 0.90
N ARG A 41 -3.87 -23.93 -0.12
CA ARG A 41 -4.12 -23.52 -1.52
C ARG A 41 -5.49 -22.88 -1.77
N ASN A 42 -6.45 -23.13 -0.90
CA ASN A 42 -7.77 -22.51 -0.88
C ASN A 42 -7.74 -21.08 -0.32
N LEU A 43 -6.72 -20.71 0.47
CA LEU A 43 -6.55 -19.35 0.95
C LEU A 43 -5.93 -18.46 -0.14
N VAL A 44 -6.67 -17.42 -0.49
CA VAL A 44 -6.31 -16.46 -1.54
C VAL A 44 -6.12 -15.08 -0.91
N HIS A 45 -4.94 -14.52 -1.12
CA HIS A 45 -4.53 -13.20 -0.64
C HIS A 45 -4.67 -12.18 -1.77
N PHE A 46 -5.24 -11.02 -1.45
CA PHE A 46 -5.51 -9.93 -2.38
C PHE A 46 -4.78 -8.66 -1.98
N SER A 47 -4.02 -8.09 -2.91
CA SER A 47 -3.38 -6.80 -2.73
C SER A 47 -3.49 -5.94 -3.98
N TYR A 48 -3.78 -4.65 -3.80
CA TYR A 48 -3.83 -3.70 -4.91
C TYR A 48 -2.42 -3.36 -5.41
N ASN A 49 -2.35 -2.92 -6.65
CA ASN A 49 -1.16 -2.29 -7.20
C ASN A 49 -1.23 -0.77 -6.96
N GLN A 50 -0.20 -0.20 -6.32
CA GLN A 50 -0.18 1.23 -5.94
C GLN A 50 -0.31 2.18 -7.15
N ILE A 51 0.13 1.73 -8.35
CA ILE A 51 0.20 2.55 -9.56
C ILE A 51 -1.02 2.30 -10.46
N GLU A 52 -1.36 1.03 -10.66
CA GLU A 52 -2.28 0.60 -11.72
C GLU A 52 -3.71 0.42 -11.22
N SER A 53 -3.89 0.09 -9.92
CA SER A 53 -5.23 -0.14 -9.40
C SER A 53 -6.01 1.17 -9.25
N PRO A 54 -7.31 1.21 -9.62
CA PRO A 54 -8.17 2.37 -9.43
C PRO A 54 -8.52 2.53 -7.95
N LEU A 55 -7.69 3.27 -7.19
CA LEU A 55 -7.78 3.40 -5.73
C LEU A 55 -9.07 4.07 -5.24
N TYR A 56 -9.89 4.64 -6.13
CA TYR A 56 -11.22 5.18 -5.79
C TYR A 56 -12.28 4.08 -5.66
N GLU A 57 -12.04 2.89 -6.18
CA GLU A 57 -12.99 1.77 -6.13
C GLU A 57 -12.99 1.11 -4.74
N PRO A 58 -14.18 0.96 -4.09
CA PRO A 58 -14.29 0.32 -2.78
C PRO A 58 -13.70 -1.09 -2.74
N LEU A 59 -13.94 -1.89 -3.80
CA LEU A 59 -13.37 -3.23 -3.96
C LEU A 59 -11.84 -3.21 -3.89
N VAL A 60 -11.21 -2.27 -4.58
CA VAL A 60 -9.75 -2.12 -4.59
C VAL A 60 -9.23 -1.73 -3.21
N GLN A 61 -9.93 -0.85 -2.50
CA GLN A 61 -9.56 -0.44 -1.15
C GLN A 61 -9.62 -1.60 -0.15
N GLU A 62 -10.49 -2.60 -0.37
CA GLU A 62 -10.55 -3.82 0.43
C GLU A 62 -9.31 -4.70 0.22
N CYS A 63 -8.73 -4.70 -0.97
CA CYS A 63 -7.58 -5.52 -1.37
C CYS A 63 -6.26 -4.97 -0.80
N ARG A 64 -6.08 -4.96 0.51
CA ARG A 64 -4.86 -4.52 1.20
C ARG A 64 -4.33 -5.60 2.16
N GLY A 65 -4.06 -6.78 1.63
CA GLY A 65 -3.69 -7.95 2.43
C GLY A 65 -4.90 -8.75 2.93
N LEU A 66 -6.05 -8.60 2.29
CA LEU A 66 -7.25 -9.39 2.56
C LEU A 66 -7.02 -10.84 2.17
N ILE A 67 -7.41 -11.80 3.02
CA ILE A 67 -7.35 -13.24 2.75
C ILE A 67 -8.75 -13.83 2.82
N LEU A 68 -9.16 -14.50 1.75
CA LEU A 68 -10.44 -15.20 1.65
C LEU A 68 -10.21 -16.70 1.42
N ASP A 69 -11.13 -17.51 1.93
CA ASP A 69 -11.19 -18.95 1.65
C ASP A 69 -12.06 -19.21 0.43
N GLN A 70 -11.44 -19.61 -0.68
CA GLN A 70 -12.12 -19.88 -1.95
C GLN A 70 -13.08 -21.07 -1.84
N ASP A 71 -12.72 -22.08 -1.06
CA ASP A 71 -13.48 -23.33 -0.96
C ASP A 71 -14.67 -23.19 0.02
N ASP A 72 -14.68 -22.14 0.88
CA ASP A 72 -15.78 -21.79 1.78
C ASP A 72 -16.49 -20.49 1.31
N ASN A 73 -16.94 -20.45 0.07
CA ASN A 73 -17.68 -19.33 -0.54
C ASN A 73 -17.02 -17.96 -0.34
N TRP A 74 -15.71 -17.88 -0.48
CA TRP A 74 -14.93 -16.66 -0.28
C TRP A 74 -15.07 -16.07 1.13
N LYS A 75 -15.26 -16.91 2.13
CA LYS A 75 -15.32 -16.49 3.52
C LYS A 75 -14.07 -15.71 3.93
N VAL A 76 -14.28 -14.66 4.70
CA VAL A 76 -13.18 -13.85 5.22
C VAL A 76 -12.40 -14.62 6.28
N VAL A 77 -11.10 -14.78 6.03
CA VAL A 77 -10.13 -15.39 6.95
C VAL A 77 -9.29 -14.32 7.65
N ALA A 78 -8.80 -13.35 6.90
CA ALA A 78 -8.10 -12.19 7.45
C ALA A 78 -8.50 -10.92 6.71
N PHE A 79 -8.95 -9.91 7.44
CA PHE A 79 -9.31 -8.62 6.88
C PHE A 79 -8.67 -7.47 7.66
N PRO A 80 -7.45 -7.07 7.28
CA PRO A 80 -6.79 -5.91 7.88
C PRO A 80 -7.47 -4.60 7.44
N TYR A 81 -6.77 -3.49 7.55
CA TYR A 81 -7.31 -2.20 7.11
C TYR A 81 -7.57 -2.15 5.62
N LYS A 82 -8.72 -1.57 5.23
CA LYS A 82 -8.90 -1.05 3.89
C LYS A 82 -7.83 0.01 3.59
N LYS A 83 -7.60 0.29 2.30
CA LYS A 83 -6.78 1.44 1.92
C LYS A 83 -7.37 2.71 2.52
N PHE A 84 -6.54 3.51 3.18
CA PHE A 84 -6.87 4.86 3.63
C PHE A 84 -5.74 5.81 3.26
N PHE A 85 -6.06 7.11 3.18
CA PHE A 85 -5.29 8.10 2.47
C PHE A 85 -4.71 9.15 3.42
N ASN A 86 -3.72 9.90 2.93
CA ASN A 86 -3.19 11.05 3.65
C ASN A 86 -4.15 12.23 3.52
N HIS A 87 -4.10 13.13 4.50
CA HIS A 87 -4.77 14.41 4.40
C HIS A 87 -4.31 15.14 3.14
N GLY A 88 -5.25 15.67 2.34
CA GLY A 88 -4.99 16.33 1.08
C GLY A 88 -4.95 15.42 -0.16
N GLU A 89 -4.91 14.09 0.01
CA GLU A 89 -5.09 13.17 -1.14
C GLU A 89 -6.56 13.16 -1.62
N PRO A 90 -6.80 12.86 -2.92
CA PRO A 90 -8.14 12.95 -3.52
C PRO A 90 -9.24 12.14 -2.83
N TYR A 91 -8.89 11.01 -2.24
CA TYR A 91 -9.84 10.06 -1.62
C TYR A 91 -9.74 10.04 -0.10
N ALA A 92 -9.15 11.09 0.49
CA ALA A 92 -9.03 11.24 1.93
C ALA A 92 -10.41 11.26 2.60
N ALA A 93 -10.60 10.47 3.63
CA ALA A 93 -11.86 10.38 4.34
C ALA A 93 -12.18 11.69 5.07
N LYS A 94 -13.48 12.01 5.14
CA LYS A 94 -13.98 13.04 6.05
C LYS A 94 -14.15 12.42 7.43
N ILE A 95 -13.56 13.05 8.44
CA ILE A 95 -13.54 12.58 9.82
C ILE A 95 -14.62 13.29 10.63
N ASP A 96 -15.40 12.53 11.38
CA ASP A 96 -16.25 13.06 12.46
C ASP A 96 -15.40 13.34 13.69
N TRP A 97 -14.98 14.59 13.87
CA TRP A 97 -14.10 15.02 14.96
C TRP A 97 -14.74 14.88 16.35
N ASN A 98 -16.07 14.77 16.47
CA ASN A 98 -16.73 14.56 17.75
C ASN A 98 -16.47 13.15 18.31
N THR A 99 -16.17 12.20 17.44
CA THR A 99 -15.96 10.79 17.80
C THR A 99 -14.54 10.31 17.50
N ALA A 100 -13.72 11.16 16.87
CA ALA A 100 -12.37 10.84 16.44
C ALA A 100 -11.43 10.55 17.60
N ARG A 101 -10.51 9.61 17.37
CA ARG A 101 -9.31 9.41 18.18
C ARG A 101 -8.08 9.56 17.30
N VAL A 102 -7.06 10.16 17.86
CA VAL A 102 -5.78 10.38 17.22
C VAL A 102 -4.76 9.41 17.79
N TYR A 103 -4.18 8.60 16.94
CA TYR A 103 -3.19 7.60 17.30
C TYR A 103 -1.82 7.97 16.72
N GLU A 104 -0.77 7.48 17.37
CA GLU A 104 0.57 7.52 16.81
C GLU A 104 0.58 6.77 15.47
N LYS A 105 1.18 7.38 14.43
CA LYS A 105 1.51 6.64 13.24
C LYS A 105 2.86 5.97 13.45
N LEU A 106 2.82 4.66 13.68
CA LEU A 106 4.00 3.83 13.83
C LEU A 106 4.68 3.65 12.47
N ASP A 107 6.00 3.58 12.47
CA ASP A 107 6.86 3.52 11.28
C ASP A 107 7.57 2.16 11.21
N GLY A 108 6.89 1.15 10.71
CA GLY A 108 7.40 -0.21 10.64
C GLY A 108 6.76 -1.01 9.50
N THR A 109 6.43 -2.25 9.81
CA THR A 109 5.77 -3.17 8.89
C THR A 109 4.48 -3.67 9.49
N LEU A 110 3.37 -3.45 8.76
CA LEU A 110 2.07 -4.01 9.13
C LEU A 110 2.11 -5.53 9.04
N ILE A 111 1.89 -6.18 10.16
CA ILE A 111 1.69 -7.63 10.26
C ILE A 111 0.25 -7.90 10.68
N THR A 112 -0.40 -8.77 9.92
CA THR A 112 -1.75 -9.25 10.17
C THR A 112 -1.67 -10.61 10.83
N LEU A 113 -2.15 -10.75 12.07
CA LEU A 113 -2.26 -12.04 12.77
C LEU A 113 -3.70 -12.55 12.63
N TYR A 114 -3.86 -13.79 12.18
CA TYR A 114 -5.16 -14.43 11.93
C TYR A 114 -5.12 -15.91 12.30
N HIS A 115 -6.30 -16.48 12.59
CA HIS A 115 -6.45 -17.89 12.93
C HIS A 115 -7.02 -18.67 11.73
N TYR A 116 -6.45 -19.83 11.43
CA TYR A 116 -6.96 -20.74 10.41
C TYR A 116 -6.50 -22.17 10.68
N ASP A 117 -7.38 -23.15 10.42
CA ASP A 117 -7.12 -24.59 10.58
C ASP A 117 -6.53 -24.99 11.96
N GLY A 118 -6.99 -24.33 13.02
CA GLY A 118 -6.58 -24.62 14.41
C GLY A 118 -5.32 -23.89 14.87
N ASP A 119 -4.64 -23.15 13.99
CA ASP A 119 -3.38 -22.46 14.29
C ASP A 119 -3.44 -20.96 13.98
N TRP A 120 -2.51 -20.21 14.57
CA TRP A 120 -2.32 -18.80 14.31
C TRP A 120 -1.24 -18.57 13.24
N HIS A 121 -1.59 -17.75 12.26
CA HIS A 121 -0.76 -17.41 11.11
C HIS A 121 -0.57 -15.91 11.01
N ILE A 122 0.44 -15.49 10.28
CA ILE A 122 0.67 -14.06 9.99
C ILE A 122 0.79 -13.81 8.49
N ALA A 123 0.40 -12.60 8.12
CA ALA A 123 0.54 -12.08 6.75
C ALA A 123 1.12 -10.67 6.76
N THR A 124 1.62 -10.25 5.60
CA THR A 124 1.88 -8.83 5.31
C THR A 124 0.85 -8.31 4.31
N THR A 125 0.91 -7.04 3.96
CA THR A 125 0.09 -6.51 2.85
C THR A 125 0.45 -7.10 1.49
N GLY A 126 1.60 -7.73 1.35
CA GLY A 126 2.11 -8.28 0.10
C GLY A 126 2.16 -9.81 0.01
N THR A 127 2.11 -10.52 1.13
CA THR A 127 2.21 -11.99 1.18
C THR A 127 1.28 -12.60 2.22
N PRO A 128 0.66 -13.77 1.91
CA PRO A 128 -0.31 -14.42 2.81
C PRO A 128 0.30 -15.04 4.07
N ASP A 129 1.61 -15.23 4.09
CA ASP A 129 2.38 -15.96 5.10
C ASP A 129 3.56 -15.16 5.68
N ALA A 130 3.68 -13.89 5.32
CA ALA A 130 4.80 -13.03 5.68
C ALA A 130 6.20 -13.54 5.28
N ASP A 131 6.29 -14.41 4.26
CA ASP A 131 7.55 -15.01 3.78
C ASP A 131 8.35 -14.09 2.83
N ALA A 132 8.22 -12.78 2.98
CA ALA A 132 9.07 -11.83 2.27
C ALA A 132 10.38 -11.62 3.04
N PRO A 133 11.53 -11.50 2.33
CA PRO A 133 12.82 -11.28 2.98
C PRO A 133 12.88 -9.90 3.65
N VAL A 134 13.53 -9.85 4.81
CA VAL A 134 13.84 -8.59 5.49
C VAL A 134 15.19 -8.10 4.96
N SER A 135 15.18 -7.24 3.93
CA SER A 135 16.40 -6.77 3.26
C SER A 135 17.35 -7.94 2.93
N ASP A 136 18.64 -7.77 3.13
CA ASP A 136 19.68 -8.78 2.87
C ASP A 136 20.10 -9.57 4.13
N PHE A 137 19.28 -9.60 5.18
CA PHE A 137 19.63 -10.24 6.46
C PHE A 137 19.49 -11.76 6.46
N GLY A 138 18.93 -12.38 5.42
CA GLY A 138 18.82 -13.83 5.28
C GLY A 138 17.70 -14.49 6.10
N PHE A 139 16.75 -13.71 6.60
CA PHE A 139 15.52 -14.16 7.25
C PHE A 139 14.31 -13.39 6.73
N THR A 140 13.11 -13.93 6.99
CA THR A 140 11.83 -13.37 6.52
C THR A 140 11.15 -12.51 7.58
N PHE A 141 10.08 -11.79 7.19
CA PHE A 141 9.22 -11.12 8.16
C PHE A 141 8.53 -12.10 9.09
N GLN A 142 8.26 -13.33 8.63
CA GLN A 142 7.72 -14.41 9.46
C GLN A 142 8.70 -14.76 10.58
N ASP A 143 9.96 -15.03 10.24
CA ASP A 143 11.01 -15.35 11.22
C ASP A 143 11.20 -14.22 12.24
N LEU A 144 11.25 -12.97 11.73
CA LEU A 144 11.47 -11.80 12.57
C LEU A 144 10.31 -11.56 13.52
N PHE A 145 9.06 -11.69 13.03
CA PHE A 145 7.87 -11.46 13.87
C PHE A 145 7.79 -12.47 15.02
N TRP A 146 7.89 -13.75 14.73
CA TRP A 146 7.79 -14.77 15.76
C TRP A 146 8.93 -14.69 16.77
N LYS A 147 10.15 -14.40 16.32
CA LYS A 147 11.26 -14.13 17.22
C LYS A 147 10.97 -12.98 18.18
N VAL A 148 10.46 -11.85 17.69
CA VAL A 148 10.14 -10.69 18.54
C VAL A 148 8.92 -10.97 19.41
N TRP A 149 7.95 -11.76 18.93
CA TRP A 149 6.80 -12.22 19.69
C TRP A 149 7.23 -12.98 20.95
N ASP A 150 8.15 -13.94 20.80
CA ASP A 150 8.73 -14.71 21.89
C ASP A 150 9.58 -13.83 22.83
N GLU A 151 10.37 -12.90 22.29
CA GLU A 151 11.15 -11.95 23.11
C GLU A 151 10.27 -11.05 24.00
N LEU A 152 9.02 -10.79 23.58
CA LEU A 152 8.07 -9.98 24.32
C LEU A 152 7.17 -10.80 25.26
N ASP A 153 7.35 -12.11 25.36
CA ASP A 153 6.52 -13.04 26.11
C ASP A 153 5.03 -12.93 25.77
N TYR A 154 4.71 -12.64 24.48
CA TYR A 154 3.33 -12.55 24.04
C TYR A 154 2.69 -13.93 23.90
N VAL A 155 1.40 -14.03 24.33
CA VAL A 155 0.63 -15.26 24.24
C VAL A 155 -0.39 -15.15 23.12
N LEU A 156 -0.62 -16.24 22.39
CA LEU A 156 -1.60 -16.31 21.32
C LEU A 156 -3.02 -16.09 21.85
N PRO A 157 -3.85 -15.31 21.15
CA PRO A 157 -5.18 -14.90 21.63
C PRO A 157 -6.25 -15.95 21.33
N GLU A 158 -6.16 -17.15 21.92
CA GLU A 158 -6.98 -18.33 21.61
C GLU A 158 -8.50 -18.07 21.65
N ALA A 159 -8.97 -17.25 22.59
CA ALA A 159 -10.40 -16.90 22.69
C ALA A 159 -10.88 -15.91 21.61
N TRP A 160 -9.99 -15.47 20.72
CA TRP A 160 -10.26 -14.44 19.70
C TRP A 160 -10.02 -14.97 18.27
N SER A 161 -10.23 -16.27 18.03
CA SER A 161 -9.97 -16.94 16.73
C SER A 161 -10.77 -16.33 15.56
N ASP A 162 -11.90 -15.67 15.85
CA ASP A 162 -12.71 -14.96 14.84
C ASP A 162 -12.18 -13.56 14.48
N TYR A 163 -11.02 -13.17 15.01
CA TYR A 163 -10.49 -11.82 14.80
C TYR A 163 -9.23 -11.80 13.94
N THR A 164 -9.13 -10.77 13.15
CA THR A 164 -7.89 -10.31 12.51
C THR A 164 -7.27 -9.22 13.38
N PHE A 165 -6.04 -9.44 13.83
CA PHE A 165 -5.27 -8.45 14.59
C PHE A 165 -4.28 -7.73 13.65
N MET A 166 -4.15 -6.42 13.83
CA MET A 166 -3.24 -5.59 13.06
C MET A 166 -2.14 -5.04 13.98
N PHE A 167 -0.94 -5.53 13.77
CA PHE A 167 0.24 -5.14 14.52
C PHE A 167 1.21 -4.35 13.64
N GLU A 168 1.96 -3.45 14.24
CA GLU A 168 3.15 -2.88 13.63
C GLU A 168 4.38 -3.54 14.22
N LEU A 169 5.18 -4.15 13.37
CA LEU A 169 6.50 -4.70 13.69
C LEU A 169 7.55 -3.63 13.44
N MET A 170 8.28 -3.28 14.48
CA MET A 170 9.33 -2.24 14.44
C MET A 170 10.60 -2.78 15.05
N THR A 171 11.66 -2.89 14.26
CA THR A 171 12.97 -3.38 14.68
C THR A 171 14.08 -2.61 13.96
N PRO A 172 15.33 -2.69 14.43
CA PRO A 172 16.46 -2.14 13.66
C PRO A 172 16.62 -2.76 12.27
N TYR A 173 16.10 -3.99 12.04
CA TYR A 173 16.26 -4.73 10.78
C TYR A 173 15.29 -4.28 9.69
N ASN A 174 14.06 -3.88 10.04
CA ASN A 174 13.05 -3.41 9.10
C ASN A 174 12.81 -1.90 9.20
N ARG A 175 13.85 -1.14 9.55
CA ARG A 175 13.79 0.31 9.70
C ARG A 175 13.40 1.01 8.40
N VAL A 176 12.39 1.87 8.44
CA VAL A 176 12.00 2.78 7.35
C VAL A 176 12.73 4.13 7.53
N VAL A 177 12.27 4.99 8.43
CA VAL A 177 12.92 6.27 8.78
C VAL A 177 13.23 6.32 10.28
N VAL A 178 12.20 6.11 11.11
CA VAL A 178 12.33 6.17 12.56
C VAL A 178 13.30 5.12 13.06
N ASN A 179 14.20 5.51 13.96
CA ASN A 179 15.17 4.60 14.55
C ASN A 179 14.64 4.03 15.87
N TYR A 180 14.23 2.77 15.82
CA TYR A 180 13.85 2.03 17.03
C TYR A 180 15.07 1.25 17.55
N ASN A 181 15.49 1.57 18.77
CA ASN A 181 16.63 0.89 19.40
C ASN A 181 16.29 -0.51 19.91
N ASN A 182 15.01 -0.81 20.09
CA ASN A 182 14.49 -2.07 20.61
C ASN A 182 13.44 -2.65 19.68
N ASN A 183 13.36 -3.99 19.65
CA ASN A 183 12.30 -4.70 18.96
C ASN A 183 10.93 -4.41 19.59
N ARG A 184 9.92 -4.19 18.76
CA ARG A 184 8.55 -3.89 19.19
C ARG A 184 7.54 -4.55 18.27
N ILE A 185 6.49 -5.09 18.88
CA ILE A 185 5.23 -5.44 18.22
C ILE A 185 4.14 -4.69 18.96
N VAL A 186 3.40 -3.84 18.27
CA VAL A 186 2.39 -2.95 18.85
C VAL A 186 1.05 -3.19 18.17
N LEU A 187 0.02 -3.51 18.96
CA LEU A 187 -1.36 -3.64 18.46
C LEU A 187 -1.92 -2.25 18.18
N HIS A 188 -2.42 -2.03 16.97
CA HIS A 188 -3.05 -0.77 16.59
C HIS A 188 -4.45 -0.92 15.99
N GLY A 189 -4.95 -2.16 15.82
CA GLY A 189 -6.31 -2.42 15.38
C GLY A 189 -6.66 -3.88 15.40
N LEU A 190 -7.94 -4.18 15.38
CA LEU A 190 -8.48 -5.52 15.22
C LEU A 190 -9.85 -5.47 14.55
N ARG A 191 -10.23 -6.56 13.90
CA ARG A 191 -11.50 -6.71 13.21
C ARG A 191 -12.09 -8.08 13.45
N ASN A 192 -13.37 -8.14 13.74
CA ASN A 192 -14.11 -9.39 13.76
C ASN A 192 -14.41 -9.84 12.31
N ASN A 193 -13.98 -11.04 11.93
CA ASN A 193 -14.09 -11.55 10.56
C ASN A 193 -15.51 -11.98 10.18
N GLN A 194 -16.38 -12.25 11.15
CA GLN A 194 -17.77 -12.63 10.91
C GLN A 194 -18.67 -11.41 10.70
N THR A 195 -18.52 -10.40 11.55
CA THR A 195 -19.33 -9.16 11.47
C THR A 195 -18.69 -8.10 10.57
N LEU A 196 -17.43 -8.27 10.21
CA LEU A 196 -16.57 -7.33 9.49
C LEU A 196 -16.37 -5.98 10.20
N GLN A 197 -16.77 -5.89 11.46
CA GLN A 197 -16.65 -4.68 12.26
C GLN A 197 -15.25 -4.56 12.86
N GLU A 198 -14.68 -3.38 12.75
CA GLU A 198 -13.46 -3.04 13.46
C GLU A 198 -13.76 -2.72 14.92
N GLU A 199 -12.78 -2.96 15.77
CA GLU A 199 -12.79 -2.54 17.17
C GLU A 199 -11.54 -1.72 17.49
N ARG A 200 -11.66 -0.85 18.49
CA ARG A 200 -10.52 -0.10 19.00
C ARG A 200 -9.57 -1.02 19.77
N PRO A 201 -8.25 -0.86 19.63
CA PRO A 201 -7.29 -1.86 20.12
C PRO A 201 -7.14 -1.92 21.65
N GLU A 202 -7.54 -0.87 22.36
CA GLU A 202 -7.21 -0.69 23.78
C GLU A 202 -7.74 -1.84 24.66
N ARG A 203 -8.98 -2.28 24.40
CA ARG A 203 -9.61 -3.36 25.20
C ARG A 203 -8.89 -4.69 24.97
N ALA A 204 -8.65 -5.05 23.71
CA ALA A 204 -7.98 -6.29 23.37
C ALA A 204 -6.53 -6.29 23.86
N ALA A 205 -5.81 -5.19 23.67
CA ALA A 205 -4.43 -5.04 24.14
C ALA A 205 -4.34 -5.24 25.67
N SER A 206 -5.24 -4.60 26.44
CA SER A 206 -5.27 -4.74 27.89
C SER A 206 -5.60 -6.16 28.34
N SER A 207 -6.56 -6.83 27.65
CA SER A 207 -6.98 -8.20 28.02
C SER A 207 -5.91 -9.25 27.69
N LEU A 208 -5.11 -9.03 26.64
CA LEU A 208 -4.13 -9.98 26.11
C LEU A 208 -2.68 -9.64 26.49
N GLY A 209 -2.46 -8.54 27.21
CA GLY A 209 -1.12 -8.10 27.60
C GLY A 209 -0.28 -7.54 26.45
N PHE A 210 -0.89 -7.17 25.31
CA PHE A 210 -0.17 -6.58 24.18
C PHE A 210 0.13 -5.09 24.40
N LYS A 211 1.24 -4.63 23.90
CA LYS A 211 1.48 -3.18 23.78
C LYS A 211 0.48 -2.59 22.80
N CYS A 212 -0.21 -1.53 23.23
CA CYS A 212 -1.19 -0.81 22.44
C CYS A 212 -0.56 0.45 21.83
N VAL A 213 -1.02 0.81 20.62
CA VAL A 213 -0.67 2.09 20.00
C VAL A 213 -1.07 3.25 20.92
N ARG A 214 -0.21 4.25 21.00
CA ARG A 214 -0.43 5.44 21.83
C ARG A 214 -1.48 6.35 21.19
N SER A 215 -2.39 6.87 21.99
CA SER A 215 -3.39 7.87 21.59
C SER A 215 -3.04 9.26 22.15
N PHE A 216 -3.56 10.30 21.47
CA PHE A 216 -3.30 11.71 21.79
C PHE A 216 -4.63 12.44 21.93
N ASP A 217 -4.68 13.41 22.85
CA ASP A 217 -5.86 14.25 23.08
C ASP A 217 -5.84 15.47 22.15
N LEU A 218 -6.01 15.24 20.84
CA LEU A 218 -6.14 16.23 19.80
C LEU A 218 -7.55 16.16 19.22
N LYS A 219 -8.23 17.31 19.09
CA LYS A 219 -9.67 17.37 18.84
C LYS A 219 -10.07 17.92 17.48
N SER A 220 -9.11 18.38 16.70
CA SER A 220 -9.38 18.95 15.38
C SER A 220 -8.26 18.63 14.39
N LEU A 221 -8.60 18.74 13.10
CA LEU A 221 -7.62 18.60 12.02
C LEU A 221 -6.44 19.58 12.18
N GLU A 222 -6.75 20.81 12.54
CA GLU A 222 -5.72 21.86 12.72
C GLU A 222 -4.76 21.50 13.85
N GLU A 223 -5.27 21.05 15.00
CA GLU A 223 -4.42 20.60 16.10
C GLU A 223 -3.51 19.44 15.69
N VAL A 224 -4.03 18.46 14.95
CA VAL A 224 -3.23 17.30 14.48
C VAL A 224 -2.17 17.73 13.46
N ILE A 225 -2.51 18.63 12.52
CA ILE A 225 -1.54 19.15 11.54
C ILE A 225 -0.42 19.91 12.26
N ASN A 226 -0.77 20.79 13.22
CA ASN A 226 0.22 21.56 13.98
C ASN A 226 1.10 20.62 14.83
N ALA A 227 0.49 19.67 15.54
CA ALA A 227 1.23 18.66 16.29
C ALA A 227 2.18 17.84 15.39
N ALA A 228 1.72 17.45 14.17
CA ALA A 228 2.55 16.70 13.24
C ALA A 228 3.79 17.49 12.77
N ARG A 229 3.67 18.83 12.61
CA ARG A 229 4.80 19.69 12.24
C ARG A 229 5.85 19.81 13.34
N GLU A 230 5.42 19.77 14.60
CA GLU A 230 6.28 19.88 15.78
C GLU A 230 7.02 18.58 16.15
N LEU A 231 6.66 17.44 15.55
CA LEU A 231 7.29 16.16 15.83
C LEU A 231 8.78 16.17 15.41
N ASP A 232 9.59 15.46 16.19
CA ASP A 232 10.90 15.01 15.73
C ASP A 232 10.69 13.83 14.76
N PHE A 233 10.87 14.08 13.48
CA PHE A 233 10.60 13.12 12.41
C PHE A 233 11.48 11.85 12.47
N LEU A 234 12.60 11.90 13.20
CA LEU A 234 13.46 10.74 13.45
C LEU A 234 12.92 9.84 14.57
N LYS A 235 11.89 10.30 15.31
CA LYS A 235 11.27 9.56 16.43
C LYS A 235 9.82 9.18 16.18
N GLN A 236 9.10 9.92 15.33
CA GLN A 236 7.69 9.68 15.05
C GLN A 236 7.33 10.16 13.63
N GLU A 237 6.63 9.30 12.88
CA GLU A 237 6.22 9.60 11.50
C GLU A 237 5.10 10.63 11.41
N GLY A 238 4.14 10.58 12.33
CA GLY A 238 2.94 11.39 12.32
C GLY A 238 1.81 10.77 13.12
N PHE A 239 0.58 10.94 12.62
CA PHE A 239 -0.64 10.49 13.27
C PHE A 239 -1.57 9.73 12.31
N VAL A 240 -2.38 8.83 12.88
CA VAL A 240 -3.56 8.24 12.24
C VAL A 240 -4.77 8.67 13.04
N VAL A 241 -5.75 9.28 12.37
CA VAL A 241 -7.03 9.66 12.96
C VAL A 241 -8.07 8.64 12.55
N ALA A 242 -8.90 8.16 13.49
CA ALA A 242 -10.01 7.28 13.22
C ALA A 242 -11.24 7.70 14.00
N ASP A 243 -12.38 7.90 13.32
CA ASP A 243 -13.66 8.21 13.97
C ASP A 243 -14.41 6.94 14.47
N ALA A 244 -15.64 7.09 14.97
CA ALA A 244 -16.45 5.97 15.45
C ALA A 244 -16.86 4.99 14.33
N TYR A 245 -16.86 5.43 13.08
CA TYR A 245 -17.16 4.60 11.92
C TYR A 245 -15.90 4.01 11.27
N PHE A 246 -14.74 4.22 11.90
CA PHE A 246 -13.43 3.81 11.40
C PHE A 246 -13.04 4.44 10.04
N ASN A 247 -13.65 5.58 9.70
CA ASN A 247 -13.06 6.45 8.68
C ASN A 247 -11.68 6.88 9.15
N ARG A 248 -10.67 6.73 8.28
CA ARG A 248 -9.26 6.96 8.64
C ARG A 248 -8.60 8.00 7.77
N LEU A 249 -7.72 8.76 8.42
CA LEU A 249 -6.89 9.77 7.79
C LEU A 249 -5.46 9.66 8.32
N LYS A 250 -4.46 9.73 7.43
CA LYS A 250 -3.06 9.85 7.81
C LYS A 250 -2.63 11.31 7.75
N ILE A 251 -1.87 11.76 8.76
CA ILE A 251 -1.25 13.08 8.82
C ILE A 251 0.20 12.85 9.22
N LYS A 252 1.12 13.00 8.26
CA LYS A 252 2.54 12.79 8.47
C LYS A 252 3.26 14.10 8.81
N ASN A 253 4.38 14.00 9.50
CA ASN A 253 5.31 15.11 9.64
C ASN A 253 5.87 15.48 8.24
N PRO A 254 5.83 16.75 7.82
CA PRO A 254 6.36 17.14 6.51
C PRO A 254 7.85 16.82 6.33
N GLN A 255 8.66 16.99 7.38
CA GLN A 255 10.09 16.63 7.32
C GLN A 255 10.32 15.12 7.20
N TYR A 256 9.43 14.29 7.80
CA TYR A 256 9.48 12.85 7.59
C TYR A 256 9.26 12.52 6.11
N VAL A 257 8.26 13.14 5.46
CA VAL A 257 7.97 12.92 4.03
C VAL A 257 9.16 13.34 3.18
N VAL A 258 9.76 14.51 3.46
CA VAL A 258 10.99 14.94 2.78
C VAL A 258 12.12 13.96 2.99
N TYR A 259 12.36 13.52 4.21
CA TYR A 259 13.47 12.61 4.52
C TYR A 259 13.26 11.23 3.89
N HIS A 260 12.04 10.72 3.93
CA HIS A 260 11.67 9.46 3.29
C HIS A 260 11.92 9.49 1.77
N HIS A 261 11.48 10.57 1.12
CA HIS A 261 11.62 10.72 -0.34
C HIS A 261 12.95 11.37 -0.77
N LEU A 262 13.52 12.23 0.07
CA LEU A 262 14.63 13.10 -0.30
C LEU A 262 15.79 12.95 0.68
N LYS A 263 16.50 11.83 0.63
CA LYS A 263 17.82 11.75 1.29
C LYS A 263 18.85 12.77 0.74
N SER A 264 18.44 13.63 -0.21
CA SER A 264 19.18 14.74 -0.84
C SER A 264 18.19 15.80 -1.31
N SER A 265 18.68 16.98 -1.74
CA SER A 265 17.86 18.09 -2.30
C SER A 265 16.91 17.60 -3.40
N PHE A 266 15.72 18.21 -3.50
CA PHE A 266 14.74 17.89 -4.54
C PHE A 266 15.38 18.08 -5.92
N SER A 267 15.31 17.05 -6.74
CA SER A 267 15.81 17.05 -8.11
C SER A 267 14.75 16.44 -9.01
N ILE A 268 14.84 16.71 -10.31
CA ILE A 268 13.96 16.09 -11.30
C ILE A 268 14.08 14.55 -11.26
N LYS A 269 15.27 14.03 -11.04
CA LYS A 269 15.50 12.61 -10.81
C LYS A 269 14.64 12.07 -9.67
N LYS A 270 14.54 12.80 -8.56
CA LYS A 270 13.71 12.40 -7.42
C LYS A 270 12.22 12.55 -7.71
N ALA A 271 11.83 13.58 -8.48
CA ALA A 271 10.45 13.72 -8.95
C ALA A 271 10.01 12.51 -9.81
N VAL A 272 10.85 12.06 -10.74
CA VAL A 272 10.61 10.85 -11.53
C VAL A 272 10.51 9.61 -10.64
N ASP A 273 11.32 9.51 -9.59
CA ASP A 273 11.26 8.39 -8.63
C ASP A 273 9.93 8.37 -7.85
N ILE A 274 9.45 9.52 -7.41
CA ILE A 274 8.13 9.68 -6.76
C ILE A 274 7.00 9.26 -7.72
N ILE A 275 7.07 9.69 -8.99
CA ILE A 275 6.06 9.39 -10.00
C ILE A 275 6.00 7.89 -10.30
N ARG A 276 7.15 7.24 -10.56
CA ARG A 276 7.19 5.81 -10.90
C ARG A 276 6.77 4.90 -9.73
N ASN A 277 6.82 5.40 -8.50
CA ASN A 277 6.34 4.68 -7.32
C ASN A 277 4.86 4.95 -7.01
N GLY A 278 4.19 5.84 -7.76
CA GLY A 278 2.78 6.18 -7.55
C GLY A 278 2.53 7.07 -6.32
N GLU A 279 3.53 7.82 -5.88
CA GLU A 279 3.51 8.62 -4.64
C GLU A 279 3.23 10.11 -4.87
N THR A 280 2.92 10.49 -6.13
CA THR A 280 2.71 11.89 -6.53
C THR A 280 1.63 12.59 -5.71
N ALA A 281 0.47 11.95 -5.51
CA ALA A 281 -0.65 12.56 -4.78
C ALA A 281 -0.30 12.81 -3.30
N GLU A 282 0.36 11.85 -2.67
CA GLU A 282 0.84 12.01 -1.30
C GLU A 282 1.84 13.16 -1.22
N PHE A 283 2.84 13.17 -2.11
CA PHE A 283 3.88 14.20 -2.08
C PHE A 283 3.33 15.61 -2.30
N VAL A 284 2.45 15.80 -3.28
CA VAL A 284 1.78 17.08 -3.56
C VAL A 284 0.91 17.53 -2.39
N SER A 285 0.31 16.61 -1.62
CA SER A 285 -0.49 16.97 -0.45
C SER A 285 0.33 17.67 0.65
N TYR A 286 1.64 17.39 0.73
CA TYR A 286 2.57 18.04 1.66
C TYR A 286 3.34 19.22 1.04
N PHE A 287 3.56 19.22 -0.26
CA PHE A 287 4.35 20.21 -1.01
C PHE A 287 3.59 20.70 -2.23
N PRO A 288 2.48 21.44 -2.04
CA PRO A 288 1.63 21.91 -3.14
C PRO A 288 2.38 22.85 -4.11
N GLU A 289 3.44 23.51 -3.68
CA GLU A 289 4.31 24.34 -4.52
C GLU A 289 5.05 23.54 -5.60
N LEU A 290 5.21 22.23 -5.43
CA LEU A 290 5.83 21.34 -6.40
C LEU A 290 4.82 20.66 -7.34
N ALA A 291 3.52 20.91 -7.15
CA ALA A 291 2.46 20.26 -7.90
C ALA A 291 2.62 20.43 -9.41
N ASN A 292 2.91 21.65 -9.87
CA ASN A 292 3.04 21.94 -11.30
C ASN A 292 4.15 21.11 -11.96
N ILE A 293 5.34 21.07 -11.38
CA ILE A 293 6.47 20.28 -11.87
C ILE A 293 6.14 18.78 -11.87
N LEU A 294 5.56 18.28 -10.78
CA LEU A 294 5.22 16.86 -10.65
C LEU A 294 4.12 16.45 -11.64
N HIS A 295 3.12 17.30 -11.87
CA HIS A 295 2.06 17.02 -12.83
C HIS A 295 2.58 17.02 -14.27
N GLN A 296 3.41 17.96 -14.67
CA GLN A 296 4.02 17.99 -15.99
C GLN A 296 4.89 16.75 -16.26
N LEU A 297 5.77 16.41 -15.31
CA LEU A 297 6.59 15.19 -15.42
C LEU A 297 5.73 13.92 -15.46
N LYS A 298 4.65 13.89 -14.68
CA LYS A 298 3.71 12.77 -14.69
C LYS A 298 3.00 12.63 -16.03
N GLU A 299 2.58 13.71 -16.66
CA GLU A 299 1.99 13.66 -18.01
C GLU A 299 2.95 13.04 -19.04
N HIS A 300 4.23 13.40 -19.02
CA HIS A 300 5.24 12.78 -19.89
C HIS A 300 5.44 11.29 -19.56
N TYR A 301 5.44 10.95 -18.29
CA TYR A 301 5.52 9.54 -17.85
C TYR A 301 4.31 8.74 -18.34
N ASP A 302 3.10 9.26 -18.18
CA ASP A 302 1.85 8.63 -18.63
C ASP A 302 1.81 8.52 -20.18
N GLN A 303 2.34 9.51 -20.91
CA GLN A 303 2.48 9.45 -22.37
C GLN A 303 3.45 8.34 -22.81
N LEU A 304 4.58 8.18 -22.10
CA LEU A 304 5.52 7.08 -22.33
C LEU A 304 4.84 5.72 -22.14
N ILE A 305 4.12 5.54 -21.05
CA ILE A 305 3.34 4.33 -20.77
C ILE A 305 2.30 4.08 -21.85
N GLY A 306 1.51 5.09 -22.20
CA GLY A 306 0.52 4.99 -23.26
C GLY A 306 1.13 4.65 -24.65
N LYS A 307 2.33 5.15 -24.94
CA LYS A 307 3.10 4.78 -26.15
C LYS A 307 3.44 3.29 -26.13
N VAL A 308 3.94 2.77 -25.03
CA VAL A 308 4.29 1.34 -24.88
C VAL A 308 3.06 0.46 -25.06
N TYR A 309 1.94 0.76 -24.40
CA TYR A 309 0.70 0.00 -24.56
C TYR A 309 0.20 -0.03 -26.00
N ARG A 310 0.18 1.13 -26.67
CA ARG A 310 -0.22 1.20 -28.09
C ARG A 310 0.66 0.31 -28.96
N LEU A 311 1.97 0.42 -28.84
CA LEU A 311 2.91 -0.36 -29.64
C LEU A 311 2.80 -1.86 -29.33
N TYR A 312 2.73 -2.21 -28.06
CA TYR A 312 2.60 -3.61 -27.66
C TYR A 312 1.29 -4.22 -28.18
N ASN A 313 0.17 -3.51 -28.11
CA ASN A 313 -1.11 -3.98 -28.64
C ASN A 313 -1.08 -4.20 -30.16
N ILE A 314 -0.31 -3.39 -30.89
CA ILE A 314 -0.11 -3.59 -32.34
C ILE A 314 0.72 -4.86 -32.60
N TYR A 315 1.76 -5.11 -31.82
CA TYR A 315 2.77 -6.14 -32.13
C TYR A 315 2.58 -7.46 -31.37
N LYS A 316 1.82 -7.52 -30.29
CA LYS A 316 1.71 -8.70 -29.41
C LYS A 316 1.24 -9.97 -30.10
N ASN A 317 0.45 -9.85 -31.19
CA ASN A 317 -0.11 -10.96 -31.94
C ASN A 317 0.80 -11.43 -33.10
N ILE A 318 2.01 -10.89 -33.23
CA ILE A 318 3.00 -11.37 -34.21
C ILE A 318 3.60 -12.67 -33.69
N ASP A 319 3.36 -13.79 -34.37
CA ASP A 319 3.82 -15.12 -33.92
C ASP A 319 5.36 -15.25 -33.94
N SER A 320 5.99 -14.70 -34.97
CA SER A 320 7.45 -14.77 -35.15
C SER A 320 8.21 -13.80 -34.26
N ASP A 321 9.09 -14.30 -33.39
CA ASP A 321 9.97 -13.47 -32.57
C ASP A 321 10.91 -12.60 -33.41
N LYS A 322 11.33 -13.08 -34.58
CA LYS A 322 12.15 -12.31 -35.50
C LYS A 322 11.39 -11.10 -36.06
N GLN A 323 10.17 -11.31 -36.54
CA GLN A 323 9.33 -10.23 -37.04
C GLN A 323 8.97 -9.23 -35.92
N PHE A 324 8.63 -9.72 -34.72
CA PHE A 324 8.39 -8.85 -33.58
C PHE A 324 9.62 -7.98 -33.29
N ALA A 325 10.83 -8.57 -33.31
CA ALA A 325 12.07 -7.84 -33.09
C ALA A 325 12.32 -6.76 -34.15
N GLU A 326 12.05 -7.06 -35.44
CA GLU A 326 12.19 -6.11 -36.53
C GLU A 326 11.33 -4.86 -36.36
N TYR A 327 10.10 -5.02 -35.86
CA TYR A 327 9.20 -3.89 -35.55
C TYR A 327 9.57 -3.19 -34.24
N ALA A 328 9.83 -3.96 -33.18
CA ALA A 328 10.12 -3.40 -31.86
C ALA A 328 11.39 -2.53 -31.87
N LEU A 329 12.44 -2.95 -32.57
CA LEU A 329 13.71 -2.23 -32.64
C LEU A 329 13.64 -0.87 -33.37
N GLN A 330 12.54 -0.56 -34.05
CA GLN A 330 12.29 0.75 -34.61
C GLN A 330 11.93 1.82 -33.58
N HIS A 331 11.70 1.41 -32.31
CA HIS A 331 11.23 2.28 -31.24
C HIS A 331 12.24 2.36 -30.09
N ASP A 332 12.34 3.51 -29.49
CA ASP A 332 13.16 3.78 -28.29
C ASP A 332 12.76 2.95 -27.06
N VAL A 333 11.52 2.46 -27.04
CA VAL A 333 10.95 1.59 -26.01
C VAL A 333 11.08 0.09 -26.30
N ALA A 334 11.89 -0.30 -27.27
CA ALA A 334 12.04 -1.71 -27.69
C ALA A 334 12.29 -2.68 -26.53
N HIS A 335 13.15 -2.30 -25.58
CA HIS A 335 13.49 -3.15 -24.44
C HIS A 335 12.30 -3.40 -23.50
N ILE A 336 11.34 -2.46 -23.40
CA ILE A 336 10.09 -2.65 -22.65
C ILE A 336 9.20 -3.63 -23.41
N LEU A 337 9.05 -3.45 -24.73
CA LEU A 337 8.27 -4.36 -25.58
C LEU A 337 8.78 -5.81 -25.49
N PHE A 338 10.11 -6.00 -25.48
CA PHE A 338 10.72 -7.32 -25.30
C PHE A 338 10.48 -7.89 -23.89
N ALA A 339 10.50 -7.05 -22.86
CA ALA A 339 10.24 -7.50 -21.49
C ALA A 339 8.80 -8.00 -21.34
N LEU A 340 7.83 -7.26 -21.87
CA LEU A 340 6.41 -7.64 -21.88
C LEU A 340 6.20 -8.96 -22.65
N ARG A 341 6.77 -9.08 -23.87
CA ARG A 341 6.64 -10.29 -24.68
C ARG A 341 7.20 -11.54 -24.00
N ARG A 342 8.30 -11.40 -23.25
CA ARG A 342 8.98 -12.50 -22.56
C ARG A 342 8.41 -12.78 -21.17
N GLY A 343 7.36 -12.07 -20.76
CA GLY A 343 6.78 -12.19 -19.41
C GLY A 343 7.73 -11.78 -18.27
N LYS A 344 8.75 -10.94 -18.57
CA LYS A 344 9.66 -10.39 -17.56
C LYS A 344 9.06 -9.22 -16.79
N ALA A 345 7.99 -8.64 -17.30
CA ALA A 345 7.14 -7.67 -16.65
C ALA A 345 5.71 -7.88 -17.15
N ASN A 346 4.73 -7.63 -16.29
CA ASN A 346 3.32 -7.76 -16.66
C ASN A 346 2.77 -6.47 -17.25
N SER A 347 3.42 -5.34 -16.96
CA SER A 347 3.03 -4.02 -17.44
C SER A 347 4.24 -3.11 -17.68
N PRO A 348 4.09 -2.04 -18.50
CA PRO A 348 5.10 -1.01 -18.65
C PRO A 348 5.48 -0.34 -17.33
N GLU A 349 4.49 -0.08 -16.47
CA GLU A 349 4.65 0.52 -15.15
C GLU A 349 5.52 -0.36 -14.24
N GLU A 350 5.24 -1.66 -14.18
CA GLU A 350 6.05 -2.62 -13.43
C GLU A 350 7.49 -2.65 -13.94
N TYR A 351 7.68 -2.63 -15.26
CA TYR A 351 9.01 -2.59 -15.85
C TYR A 351 9.76 -1.32 -15.47
N LEU A 352 9.15 -0.15 -15.66
CA LEU A 352 9.76 1.15 -15.35
C LEU A 352 10.05 1.32 -13.86
N LYS A 353 9.23 0.72 -12.99
CA LYS A 353 9.46 0.73 -11.55
C LYS A 353 10.73 -0.05 -11.17
N ASN A 354 11.04 -1.12 -11.87
CA ASN A 354 12.10 -2.07 -11.51
C ASN A 354 13.44 -1.80 -12.21
N ILE A 355 13.50 -0.97 -13.25
CA ILE A 355 14.76 -0.62 -13.91
C ILE A 355 15.49 0.52 -13.19
N HIS A 356 16.77 0.68 -13.50
CA HIS A 356 17.57 1.77 -12.96
C HIS A 356 16.97 3.14 -13.31
N LEU A 357 16.91 4.04 -12.34
CA LEU A 357 16.24 5.35 -12.49
C LEU A 357 16.80 6.19 -13.66
N ASP A 358 18.12 6.14 -13.88
CA ASP A 358 18.74 6.85 -15.02
C ASP A 358 18.28 6.33 -16.39
N ALA A 359 17.83 5.08 -16.48
CA ALA A 359 17.21 4.56 -17.69
C ALA A 359 15.81 5.15 -17.91
N VAL A 360 15.04 5.31 -16.83
CA VAL A 360 13.74 5.99 -16.89
C VAL A 360 13.89 7.45 -17.30
N MET A 361 14.89 8.16 -16.73
CA MET A 361 15.22 9.54 -17.05
C MET A 361 15.52 9.72 -18.55
N ARG A 362 16.34 8.82 -19.13
CA ARG A 362 16.64 8.84 -20.57
C ARG A 362 15.42 8.60 -21.45
N LEU A 363 14.53 7.67 -21.06
CA LEU A 363 13.30 7.40 -21.80
C LEU A 363 12.35 8.59 -21.79
N LEU A 364 12.31 9.34 -20.69
CA LEU A 364 11.52 10.56 -20.54
C LEU A 364 12.17 11.78 -21.20
N ARG A 365 13.41 11.68 -21.68
CA ARG A 365 14.19 12.81 -22.22
C ARG A 365 14.21 14.01 -21.26
N VAL A 366 14.51 13.71 -20.00
CA VAL A 366 14.39 14.71 -18.93
C VAL A 366 15.25 15.94 -19.16
N ASP A 367 16.40 15.80 -19.82
CA ASP A 367 17.28 16.94 -20.15
C ASP A 367 16.56 17.97 -21.05
N GLU A 368 15.74 17.51 -22.01
CA GLU A 368 14.91 18.38 -22.86
C GLU A 368 13.78 19.03 -22.03
N LEU A 369 13.19 18.32 -21.09
CA LEU A 369 12.15 18.82 -20.19
C LEU A 369 12.69 19.83 -19.17
N GLU A 370 13.92 19.68 -18.68
CA GLU A 370 14.56 20.64 -17.79
C GLU A 370 14.69 22.00 -18.48
N GLU A 371 15.08 22.05 -19.75
CA GLU A 371 15.17 23.28 -20.53
C GLU A 371 13.79 23.94 -20.72
N GLU A 372 12.74 23.17 -20.98
CA GLU A 372 11.37 23.68 -21.09
C GLU A 372 10.86 24.27 -19.77
N LEU A 373 11.10 23.57 -18.66
CA LEU A 373 10.68 23.99 -17.31
C LEU A 373 11.43 25.23 -16.82
N ILE A 374 12.70 25.37 -17.19
CA ILE A 374 13.52 26.56 -16.87
C ILE A 374 13.02 27.76 -17.69
N ASN A 375 12.72 27.58 -18.96
CA ASN A 375 12.23 28.64 -19.82
C ASN A 375 10.87 29.17 -19.39
N GLN A 376 9.95 28.30 -18.92
CA GLN A 376 8.65 28.71 -18.38
C GLN A 376 8.78 29.52 -17.07
N LYS A 377 9.79 29.27 -16.22
CA LYS A 377 10.04 30.11 -15.04
C LYS A 377 10.47 31.54 -15.37
N VAL A 378 11.19 31.70 -16.46
CA VAL A 378 11.67 33.04 -16.92
C VAL A 378 10.52 33.89 -17.49
N GLU A 379 9.46 33.28 -18.03
CA GLU A 379 8.29 34.01 -18.55
C GLU A 379 7.29 34.44 -17.48
N VAL A 380 7.29 33.81 -16.29
CA VAL A 380 6.37 34.13 -15.18
C VAL A 380 6.91 35.25 -14.29
N ASP A 381 8.22 35.52 -14.31
CA ASP A 381 8.88 36.59 -13.52
C ASP A 381 9.04 37.90 -14.33
N HIS A 382 8.40 38.05 -15.47
CA HIS A 382 8.25 39.27 -16.29
C HIS A 382 6.77 39.63 -16.48
#